data_1742221ff49f93effbba477c89199a5c
#
_entry.id   1742221ff49f93effbba477c89199a5c
#
_cell.length_a   1.000
_cell.length_b   1.000
_cell.length_c   1.000
_cell.angle_alpha   90.00
_cell.angle_beta   90.00
_cell.angle_gamma   90.00
#
_symmetry.space_group_name_H-M   'P 1'
#
loop_
_entity.id
_entity.type
_entity.pdbx_description
1 polymer ?
#
loop_
_entity_poly.entity_id
_entity_poly.type
_entity_poly.pdbx_seq_one_letter_code
_entity_poly.pdbx_strand_id
1 'polypeptide(L)'
;MNNLGRILFLVLAVVTAIWLNYEEGTTSAPSRQSIASGASQDYLLAVSWQPAFCEQRPNKAECRSQRAGRFDTSHFSLHGLWPQPRNETYCNVSSETVATDKSGRWSRLPKLDLSVGLRNELERKMPGYRSYLHRHEWFKHGTCMPGFSPERYFRVSLDLLDQLNASAVRELAAGNVNTNLGFRDVSHAYGRAFGNDAQTRFILDCYRDDGRRIVHELKLSISGDLGETTDLATLISAGDVVGKSCPGGIVDPVGLQ
;
A
#
# COMPACT_ATOMS: atom_id res chain seq x y z
N MET A 1 -6.89 -34.06 -83.14
CA MET A 1 -6.45 -33.27 -81.95
C MET A 1 -5.03 -33.73 -81.65
N ASN A 2 -4.10 -32.79 -81.82
CA ASN A 2 -2.68 -33.08 -81.83
C ASN A 2 -2.22 -33.33 -80.38
N ASN A 3 -1.24 -34.21 -80.21
CA ASN A 3 -0.65 -34.54 -78.87
C ASN A 3 -0.19 -33.37 -78.08
N LEU A 4 0.06 -32.20 -78.69
CA LEU A 4 0.43 -30.96 -78.10
C LEU A 4 -0.73 -30.40 -77.26
N GLY A 5 -1.98 -30.50 -77.70
CA GLY A 5 -3.14 -29.97 -76.92
C GLY A 5 -3.42 -30.82 -75.65
N ARG A 6 -3.11 -32.08 -75.64
CA ARG A 6 -3.28 -32.95 -74.44
C ARG A 6 -2.23 -32.70 -73.38
N ILE A 7 -1.00 -32.36 -73.78
CA ILE A 7 0.07 -31.99 -72.80
C ILE A 7 -0.22 -30.66 -72.19
N LEU A 8 -0.75 -29.66 -72.97
CA LEU A 8 -1.08 -28.35 -72.43
C LEU A 8 -2.23 -28.37 -71.40
N PHE A 9 -3.25 -29.25 -71.63
CA PHE A 9 -4.34 -29.42 -70.66
C PHE A 9 -3.89 -30.12 -69.39
N LEU A 10 -2.96 -31.06 -69.41
CA LEU A 10 -2.42 -31.73 -68.25
C LEU A 10 -1.51 -30.81 -67.42
N VAL A 11 -0.75 -29.94 -68.06
CA VAL A 11 0.10 -28.96 -67.33
C VAL A 11 -0.75 -27.91 -66.64
N LEU A 12 -1.84 -27.43 -67.28
CA LEU A 12 -2.75 -26.47 -66.63
C LEU A 12 -3.49 -27.06 -65.43
N ALA A 13 -3.91 -28.34 -65.52
CA ALA A 13 -4.61 -29.02 -64.42
C ALA A 13 -3.68 -29.26 -63.20
N VAL A 14 -2.40 -29.51 -63.42
CA VAL A 14 -1.43 -29.70 -62.37
C VAL A 14 -1.07 -28.34 -61.69
N VAL A 15 -0.95 -27.24 -62.45
CA VAL A 15 -0.66 -25.92 -61.89
C VAL A 15 -1.84 -25.38 -61.06
N THR A 16 -3.09 -25.61 -61.48
CA THR A 16 -4.27 -25.22 -60.71
C THR A 16 -4.43 -26.06 -59.45
N ALA A 17 -4.08 -27.35 -59.46
CA ALA A 17 -4.10 -28.21 -58.24
C ALA A 17 -3.02 -27.81 -57.25
N ILE A 18 -1.87 -27.30 -57.68
CA ILE A 18 -0.81 -26.79 -56.79
C ILE A 18 -1.22 -25.45 -56.15
N TRP A 19 -1.94 -24.60 -56.88
CA TRP A 19 -2.43 -23.31 -56.37
C TRP A 19 -3.58 -23.47 -55.35
N LEU A 20 -4.41 -24.47 -55.46
CA LEU A 20 -5.53 -24.75 -54.56
C LEU A 20 -5.09 -25.44 -53.24
N ASN A 21 -3.86 -25.94 -53.16
CA ASN A 21 -3.31 -26.52 -51.90
C ASN A 21 -2.31 -25.61 -51.18
N TYR A 22 -2.14 -24.33 -51.61
CA TYR A 22 -1.24 -23.40 -50.98
C TYR A 22 -1.94 -22.38 -50.08
N GLU A 23 -3.25 -22.44 -49.95
CA GLU A 23 -4.04 -21.65 -49.02
C GLU A 23 -4.65 -22.54 -47.95
N GLU A 24 -3.89 -22.99 -46.96
CA GLU A 24 -4.38 -23.31 -45.63
C GLU A 24 -3.22 -23.74 -44.71
N GLY A 25 -2.21 -22.89 -44.68
CA GLY A 25 -1.22 -22.88 -43.64
C GLY A 25 -1.31 -21.56 -42.85
N THR A 26 -2.50 -21.22 -42.35
CA THR A 26 -2.61 -20.22 -41.30
C THR A 26 -2.06 -20.81 -40.02
N THR A 27 -0.74 -20.72 -39.85
CA THR A 27 -0.18 -20.73 -38.50
C THR A 27 -0.82 -19.58 -37.76
N SER A 28 -1.85 -19.92 -36.99
CA SER A 28 -2.34 -19.04 -35.93
C SER A 28 -1.15 -18.73 -35.04
N ALA A 29 -0.61 -17.51 -35.14
CA ALA A 29 0.30 -16.98 -34.17
C ALA A 29 -0.37 -17.17 -32.79
N PRO A 30 0.37 -17.62 -31.76
CA PRO A 30 -0.19 -17.71 -30.44
C PRO A 30 -0.76 -16.33 -30.14
N SER A 31 -2.06 -16.28 -29.90
CA SER A 31 -2.71 -15.07 -29.40
C SER A 31 -1.89 -14.66 -28.19
N ARG A 32 -1.17 -13.54 -28.28
CA ARG A 32 -0.75 -12.82 -27.11
C ARG A 32 -2.04 -12.60 -26.33
N GLN A 33 -2.26 -13.44 -25.33
CA GLN A 33 -3.13 -13.06 -24.23
C GLN A 33 -2.60 -11.70 -23.79
N SER A 34 -3.33 -10.66 -24.12
CA SER A 34 -3.17 -9.38 -23.48
C SER A 34 -3.32 -9.70 -22.02
N ILE A 35 -2.18 -9.72 -21.31
CA ILE A 35 -2.19 -9.54 -19.87
C ILE A 35 -2.97 -8.25 -19.75
N ALA A 36 -4.21 -8.36 -19.26
CA ALA A 36 -4.98 -7.18 -18.93
C ALA A 36 -4.02 -6.36 -18.08
N SER A 37 -3.61 -5.21 -18.58
CA SER A 37 -2.87 -4.22 -17.81
C SER A 37 -3.79 -3.97 -16.63
N GLY A 38 -3.45 -4.54 -15.47
CA GLY A 38 -4.21 -4.37 -14.25
C GLY A 38 -4.38 -2.87 -14.09
N ALA A 39 -5.60 -2.40 -13.97
CA ALA A 39 -5.86 -1.02 -13.61
C ALA A 39 -4.98 -0.74 -12.40
N SER A 40 -4.14 0.30 -12.47
CA SER A 40 -3.30 0.70 -11.35
C SER A 40 -4.23 0.92 -10.16
N GLN A 41 -4.01 0.19 -9.08
CA GLN A 41 -4.83 0.33 -7.90
C GLN A 41 -4.20 1.39 -7.02
N ASP A 42 -5.04 2.29 -6.50
CA ASP A 42 -4.62 3.35 -5.60
C ASP A 42 -4.72 2.90 -4.15
N TYR A 43 -3.81 3.39 -3.32
CA TYR A 43 -3.77 3.09 -1.89
C TYR A 43 -3.41 4.32 -1.07
N LEU A 44 -3.76 4.29 0.21
CA LEU A 44 -3.20 5.16 1.23
C LEU A 44 -2.37 4.31 2.20
N LEU A 45 -1.07 4.55 2.26
CA LEU A 45 -0.23 4.03 3.34
C LEU A 45 -0.36 4.99 4.53
N ALA A 46 -0.98 4.54 5.60
CA ALA A 46 -1.15 5.30 6.83
C ALA A 46 -0.08 4.90 7.85
N VAL A 47 0.64 5.91 8.37
CA VAL A 47 1.70 5.72 9.37
C VAL A 47 1.56 6.73 10.49
N SER A 48 1.65 6.25 11.74
CA SER A 48 1.42 7.06 12.93
C SER A 48 2.74 7.47 13.60
N TRP A 49 2.75 8.69 14.17
CA TRP A 49 3.71 9.06 15.20
C TRP A 49 3.18 8.55 16.54
N GLN A 50 3.72 7.40 17.00
CA GLN A 50 3.13 6.66 18.11
C GLN A 50 3.04 7.43 19.43
N PRO A 51 4.00 8.30 19.84
CA PRO A 51 3.83 9.12 21.03
C PRO A 51 2.55 9.95 21.00
N ALA A 52 2.26 10.61 19.88
CA ALA A 52 1.03 11.40 19.71
C ALA A 52 -0.25 10.54 19.82
N PHE A 53 -0.26 9.32 19.31
CA PHE A 53 -1.36 8.39 19.52
C PHE A 53 -1.53 8.05 21.00
N CYS A 54 -0.43 7.84 21.72
CA CYS A 54 -0.45 7.47 23.13
C CYS A 54 -0.90 8.61 24.03
N GLU A 55 -0.64 9.85 23.68
CA GLU A 55 -1.19 11.03 24.37
C GLU A 55 -2.73 10.97 24.42
N GLN A 56 -3.38 10.65 23.30
CA GLN A 56 -4.84 10.50 23.25
C GLN A 56 -5.36 9.17 23.83
N ARG A 57 -4.55 8.15 23.88
CA ARG A 57 -4.99 6.77 24.19
C ARG A 57 -4.08 6.10 25.23
N PRO A 58 -3.77 6.74 26.38
CA PRO A 58 -2.77 6.26 27.32
C PRO A 58 -3.07 4.86 27.88
N ASN A 59 -4.33 4.47 27.91
CA ASN A 59 -4.79 3.19 28.43
C ASN A 59 -4.62 2.01 27.46
N LYS A 60 -4.21 2.24 26.22
CA LYS A 60 -3.91 1.14 25.28
C LYS A 60 -2.69 0.33 25.73
N ALA A 61 -2.68 -0.97 25.45
CA ALA A 61 -1.61 -1.88 25.87
C ALA A 61 -0.22 -1.44 25.35
N GLU A 62 -0.18 -1.00 24.09
CA GLU A 62 1.01 -0.45 23.44
C GLU A 62 1.50 0.85 24.07
N CYS A 63 0.60 1.68 24.57
CA CYS A 63 0.93 2.97 25.18
C CYS A 63 1.43 2.81 26.62
N ARG A 64 0.78 1.97 27.43
CA ARG A 64 1.26 1.66 28.80
C ARG A 64 2.67 1.08 28.83
N SER A 65 3.11 0.47 27.75
CA SER A 65 4.46 -0.09 27.64
C SER A 65 5.43 0.81 26.88
N GLN A 66 5.00 2.00 26.44
CA GLN A 66 5.87 2.93 25.72
C GLN A 66 6.96 3.47 26.66
N ARG A 67 8.19 3.52 26.17
CA ARG A 67 9.35 4.05 26.89
C ARG A 67 10.40 4.50 25.90
N ALA A 68 11.29 5.40 26.31
CA ALA A 68 12.42 5.84 25.50
C ALA A 68 13.23 4.63 24.96
N GLY A 69 13.74 4.75 23.75
CA GLY A 69 14.53 3.74 23.08
C GLY A 69 13.74 2.64 22.34
N ARG A 70 12.41 2.62 22.44
CA ARG A 70 11.61 1.78 21.54
C ARG A 70 11.64 2.33 20.12
N PHE A 71 11.46 1.44 19.13
CA PHE A 71 11.41 1.81 17.72
C PHE A 71 10.41 2.96 17.43
N ASP A 72 9.21 2.82 17.96
CA ASP A 72 8.08 3.73 17.75
C ASP A 72 8.22 5.12 18.43
N THR A 73 9.33 5.38 19.10
CA THR A 73 9.60 6.68 19.73
C THR A 73 10.44 7.62 18.86
N SER A 74 10.99 7.11 17.75
CA SER A 74 11.82 7.86 16.81
C SER A 74 11.58 7.47 15.34
N HIS A 75 10.60 6.60 15.10
CA HIS A 75 10.22 6.13 13.77
C HIS A 75 8.71 6.16 13.63
N PHE A 76 8.22 6.35 12.42
CA PHE A 76 6.81 6.13 12.12
C PHE A 76 6.46 4.64 12.30
N SER A 77 5.26 4.40 12.81
CA SER A 77 4.69 3.09 13.03
C SER A 77 3.61 2.79 11.99
N LEU A 78 3.48 1.55 11.57
CA LEU A 78 2.42 1.15 10.66
C LEU A 78 1.05 1.32 11.32
N HIS A 79 0.16 2.06 10.66
CA HIS A 79 -1.28 2.00 10.93
C HIS A 79 -1.92 0.97 9.98
N GLY A 80 -1.82 1.19 8.68
CA GLY A 80 -2.35 0.26 7.69
C GLY A 80 -2.05 0.68 6.25
N LEU A 81 -2.46 -0.18 5.31
CA LEU A 81 -2.42 0.06 3.87
C LEU A 81 -3.84 -0.08 3.31
N TRP A 82 -4.41 1.01 2.85
CA TRP A 82 -5.83 1.09 2.54
C TRP A 82 -6.09 1.21 1.05
N PRO A 83 -6.64 0.18 0.39
CA PRO A 83 -7.10 0.28 -0.99
C PRO A 83 -8.09 1.43 -1.17
N GLN A 84 -8.06 2.05 -2.35
CA GLN A 84 -8.98 3.09 -2.73
C GLN A 84 -9.96 2.56 -3.81
N PRO A 85 -11.18 3.09 -3.88
CA PRO A 85 -11.73 4.22 -3.11
C PRO A 85 -12.02 3.84 -1.63
N ARG A 86 -11.97 4.83 -0.77
CA ARG A 86 -12.06 4.67 0.71
C ARG A 86 -13.29 3.91 1.23
N ASN A 87 -14.36 3.85 0.47
CA ASN A 87 -15.59 3.12 0.83
C ASN A 87 -15.51 1.62 0.50
N GLU A 88 -14.48 1.17 -0.21
CA GLU A 88 -14.25 -0.24 -0.48
C GLU A 88 -13.60 -0.89 0.74
N THR A 89 -14.43 -1.56 1.53
CA THR A 89 -14.02 -2.19 2.80
C THR A 89 -14.76 -3.50 3.03
N TYR A 90 -14.14 -4.40 3.80
CA TYR A 90 -14.70 -5.70 4.19
C TYR A 90 -15.08 -6.61 3.01
N CYS A 91 -14.27 -6.65 1.96
CA CYS A 91 -14.53 -7.45 0.77
C CYS A 91 -14.56 -8.95 1.12
N ASN A 92 -15.67 -9.59 0.80
CA ASN A 92 -15.92 -11.02 1.09
C ASN A 92 -15.83 -11.40 2.59
N VAL A 93 -16.03 -10.44 3.49
CA VAL A 93 -16.05 -10.66 4.95
C VAL A 93 -17.47 -10.92 5.43
N SER A 94 -17.67 -11.91 6.31
CA SER A 94 -18.98 -12.23 6.87
C SER A 94 -19.54 -11.07 7.71
N SER A 95 -20.86 -10.91 7.72
CA SER A 95 -21.55 -9.87 8.50
C SER A 95 -21.24 -9.94 10.00
N GLU A 96 -21.03 -11.13 10.54
CA GLU A 96 -20.65 -11.35 11.94
C GLU A 96 -19.25 -10.78 12.22
N THR A 97 -18.28 -11.06 11.34
CA THR A 97 -16.92 -10.52 11.46
C THR A 97 -16.93 -9.00 11.34
N VAL A 98 -17.67 -8.45 10.39
CA VAL A 98 -17.86 -6.99 10.23
C VAL A 98 -18.46 -6.37 11.50
N ALA A 99 -19.50 -6.97 12.09
CA ALA A 99 -20.11 -6.48 13.32
C ALA A 99 -19.13 -6.55 14.51
N THR A 100 -18.36 -7.62 14.60
CA THR A 100 -17.32 -7.79 15.62
C THR A 100 -16.25 -6.70 15.51
N ASP A 101 -15.78 -6.45 14.29
CA ASP A 101 -14.78 -5.40 14.01
C ASP A 101 -15.29 -4.01 14.35
N LYS A 102 -16.46 -3.64 13.82
CA LYS A 102 -17.10 -2.34 14.09
C LYS A 102 -17.39 -2.08 15.56
N SER A 103 -17.57 -3.13 16.36
CA SER A 103 -17.75 -3.01 17.82
C SER A 103 -16.43 -2.79 18.58
N GLY A 104 -15.28 -2.75 17.91
CA GLY A 104 -13.96 -2.59 18.52
C GLY A 104 -13.45 -3.84 19.26
N ARG A 105 -14.15 -4.98 19.16
CA ARG A 105 -13.77 -6.24 19.82
C ARG A 105 -12.74 -7.03 19.01
N TRP A 106 -11.68 -6.38 18.61
CA TRP A 106 -10.67 -6.93 17.69
C TRP A 106 -9.98 -8.20 18.19
N SER A 107 -9.92 -8.40 19.50
CA SER A 107 -9.41 -9.66 20.09
C SER A 107 -10.26 -10.88 19.71
N ARG A 108 -11.55 -10.68 19.37
CA ARG A 108 -12.48 -11.73 18.96
C ARG A 108 -12.48 -12.00 17.44
N LEU A 109 -11.86 -11.15 16.66
CA LEU A 109 -11.67 -11.40 15.24
C LEU A 109 -10.84 -12.69 15.03
N PRO A 110 -11.06 -13.42 13.93
CA PRO A 110 -10.27 -14.61 13.62
C PRO A 110 -8.77 -14.32 13.65
N LYS A 111 -7.98 -15.29 14.11
CA LYS A 111 -6.52 -15.19 14.07
C LYS A 111 -6.06 -15.22 12.62
N LEU A 112 -5.05 -14.41 12.32
CA LEU A 112 -4.40 -14.43 11.01
C LEU A 112 -3.25 -15.44 11.03
N ASP A 113 -3.13 -16.17 9.92
CA ASP A 113 -1.96 -17.04 9.70
C ASP A 113 -0.80 -16.18 9.22
N LEU A 114 0.13 -15.93 10.12
CA LEU A 114 1.33 -15.10 9.91
C LEU A 114 2.54 -15.88 10.40
N SER A 115 3.64 -15.80 9.68
CA SER A 115 4.90 -16.39 10.09
C SER A 115 5.42 -15.79 11.39
N VAL A 116 6.26 -16.53 12.12
CA VAL A 116 6.86 -16.04 13.37
C VAL A 116 7.67 -14.77 13.14
N GLY A 117 8.44 -14.73 12.07
CA GLY A 117 9.25 -13.56 11.71
C GLY A 117 8.39 -12.30 11.52
N LEU A 118 7.30 -12.42 10.72
CA LEU A 118 6.40 -11.31 10.47
C LEU A 118 5.67 -10.83 11.73
N ARG A 119 5.24 -11.76 12.61
CA ARG A 119 4.64 -11.37 13.90
C ARG A 119 5.59 -10.53 14.76
N ASN A 120 6.85 -10.93 14.83
CA ASN A 120 7.87 -10.18 15.58
C ASN A 120 8.12 -8.78 15.00
N GLU A 121 8.13 -8.66 13.68
CA GLU A 121 8.25 -7.36 13.02
C GLU A 121 7.03 -6.47 13.25
N LEU A 122 5.82 -7.02 13.15
CA LEU A 122 4.59 -6.30 13.45
C LEU A 122 4.55 -5.84 14.90
N GLU A 123 4.95 -6.66 15.85
CA GLU A 123 5.00 -6.27 17.27
C GLU A 123 5.92 -5.05 17.49
N ARG A 124 7.00 -4.94 16.71
CA ARG A 124 7.96 -3.84 16.80
C ARG A 124 7.51 -2.59 16.03
N LYS A 125 7.02 -2.76 14.78
CA LYS A 125 6.78 -1.66 13.84
C LYS A 125 5.32 -1.23 13.76
N MET A 126 4.40 -2.01 14.32
CA MET A 126 2.97 -1.74 14.43
C MET A 126 2.53 -1.91 15.88
N PRO A 127 2.80 -0.93 16.79
CA PRO A 127 2.53 -1.09 18.22
C PRO A 127 1.09 -1.50 18.54
N GLY A 128 0.11 -1.05 17.75
CA GLY A 128 -1.28 -1.47 17.82
C GLY A 128 -1.52 -2.97 17.60
N TYR A 129 -0.50 -3.74 17.17
CA TYR A 129 -0.54 -5.19 17.13
C TYR A 129 -0.92 -5.78 18.50
N ARG A 130 -0.48 -5.16 19.59
CA ARG A 130 -0.81 -5.54 20.98
C ARG A 130 -2.30 -5.37 21.31
N SER A 131 -2.97 -4.45 20.62
CA SER A 131 -4.42 -4.21 20.69
C SER A 131 -5.18 -4.83 19.52
N TYR A 132 -4.58 -5.78 18.81
CA TYR A 132 -5.15 -6.51 17.67
C TYR A 132 -5.48 -5.65 16.44
N LEU A 133 -4.85 -4.49 16.28
CA LEU A 133 -5.01 -3.61 15.12
C LEU A 133 -4.77 -4.35 13.80
N HIS A 134 -3.79 -5.24 13.74
CA HIS A 134 -3.49 -6.04 12.55
C HIS A 134 -4.69 -6.87 12.06
N ARG A 135 -5.56 -7.35 12.95
CA ARG A 135 -6.79 -8.07 12.54
C ARG A 135 -7.81 -7.11 11.95
N HIS A 136 -7.99 -5.92 12.56
CA HIS A 136 -8.83 -4.86 12.03
C HIS A 136 -8.39 -4.47 10.62
N GLU A 137 -7.12 -4.15 10.44
CA GLU A 137 -6.56 -3.70 9.17
C GLU A 137 -6.70 -4.75 8.07
N TRP A 138 -6.48 -6.02 8.40
CA TRP A 138 -6.69 -7.10 7.44
C TRP A 138 -8.17 -7.23 7.05
N PHE A 139 -9.07 -7.43 8.02
CA PHE A 139 -10.48 -7.70 7.71
C PHE A 139 -11.15 -6.50 7.04
N LYS A 140 -10.80 -5.29 7.41
CA LYS A 140 -11.40 -4.09 6.84
C LYS A 140 -10.82 -3.69 5.50
N HIS A 141 -9.53 -3.79 5.32
CA HIS A 141 -8.80 -3.26 4.19
C HIS A 141 -8.09 -4.34 3.36
N GLY A 142 -7.31 -5.20 4.00
CA GLY A 142 -6.51 -6.21 3.31
C GLY A 142 -7.33 -7.19 2.49
N THR A 143 -8.55 -7.54 2.93
CA THR A 143 -9.48 -8.41 2.19
C THR A 143 -9.94 -7.81 0.85
N CYS A 144 -9.78 -6.51 0.66
CA CYS A 144 -10.11 -5.81 -0.59
C CYS A 144 -8.91 -5.73 -1.56
N MET A 145 -7.80 -6.39 -1.25
CA MET A 145 -6.63 -6.48 -2.13
C MET A 145 -6.60 -7.82 -2.86
N PRO A 146 -6.96 -7.87 -4.15
CA PRO A 146 -7.06 -9.12 -4.90
C PRO A 146 -5.74 -9.89 -4.90
N GLY A 147 -5.78 -11.19 -4.58
CA GLY A 147 -4.59 -12.05 -4.57
C GLY A 147 -3.65 -11.86 -3.37
N PHE A 148 -4.01 -11.02 -2.39
CA PHE A 148 -3.25 -10.88 -1.17
C PHE A 148 -3.69 -11.90 -0.12
N SER A 149 -2.72 -12.45 0.59
CA SER A 149 -2.90 -13.12 1.87
C SER A 149 -2.58 -12.14 3.01
N PRO A 150 -2.98 -12.42 4.27
CA PRO A 150 -2.56 -11.61 5.41
C PRO A 150 -1.03 -11.44 5.50
N GLU A 151 -0.29 -12.51 5.25
CA GLU A 151 1.18 -12.51 5.23
C GLU A 151 1.73 -11.51 4.19
N ARG A 152 1.25 -11.57 2.94
CA ARG A 152 1.68 -10.66 1.87
C ARG A 152 1.29 -9.22 2.17
N TYR A 153 0.07 -8.98 2.65
CA TYR A 153 -0.42 -7.64 2.99
C TYR A 153 0.51 -6.94 3.97
N PHE A 154 0.88 -7.62 5.07
CA PHE A 154 1.74 -7.00 6.06
C PHE A 154 3.21 -6.92 5.65
N ARG A 155 3.72 -7.87 4.85
CA ARG A 155 5.09 -7.75 4.31
C ARG A 155 5.24 -6.52 3.44
N VAL A 156 4.33 -6.32 2.50
CA VAL A 156 4.34 -5.13 1.63
C VAL A 156 4.17 -3.85 2.47
N SER A 157 3.24 -3.83 3.40
CA SER A 157 3.01 -2.67 4.26
C SER A 157 4.26 -2.31 5.10
N LEU A 158 4.97 -3.30 5.62
CA LEU A 158 6.19 -3.09 6.40
C LEU A 158 7.38 -2.68 5.53
N ASP A 159 7.50 -3.20 4.30
CA ASP A 159 8.53 -2.80 3.36
C ASP A 159 8.38 -1.31 2.99
N LEU A 160 7.17 -0.87 2.67
CA LEU A 160 6.87 0.53 2.40
C LEU A 160 7.14 1.43 3.62
N LEU A 161 6.78 0.97 4.82
CA LEU A 161 7.10 1.67 6.07
C LEU A 161 8.61 1.81 6.29
N ASP A 162 9.38 0.75 6.02
CA ASP A 162 10.84 0.76 6.19
C ASP A 162 11.50 1.75 5.24
N GLN A 163 11.04 1.84 3.98
CA GLN A 163 11.52 2.82 3.02
C GLN A 163 11.21 4.26 3.47
N LEU A 164 10.01 4.52 3.99
CA LEU A 164 9.69 5.82 4.59
C LEU A 164 10.59 6.13 5.79
N ASN A 165 10.81 5.17 6.66
CA ASN A 165 11.64 5.34 7.84
C ASN A 165 13.15 5.47 7.53
N ALA A 166 13.58 5.05 6.36
CA ALA A 166 14.94 5.29 5.85
C ALA A 166 15.10 6.67 5.18
N SER A 167 14.03 7.48 5.11
CA SER A 167 14.02 8.74 4.36
C SER A 167 14.24 9.98 5.25
N ALA A 168 14.52 11.11 4.58
CA ALA A 168 14.62 12.42 5.21
C ALA A 168 13.33 12.87 5.94
N VAL A 169 12.18 12.28 5.62
CA VAL A 169 10.90 12.57 6.30
C VAL A 169 10.94 12.09 7.74
N ARG A 170 11.40 10.87 7.97
CA ARG A 170 11.56 10.33 9.34
C ARG A 170 12.64 11.07 10.11
N GLU A 171 13.77 11.39 9.46
CA GLU A 171 14.86 12.15 10.10
C GLU A 171 14.38 13.53 10.57
N LEU A 172 13.59 14.22 9.74
CA LEU A 172 13.00 15.49 10.08
C LEU A 172 12.06 15.35 11.29
N ALA A 173 11.16 14.37 11.30
CA ALA A 173 10.25 14.15 12.43
C ALA A 173 11.02 13.83 13.73
N ALA A 174 11.96 12.89 13.68
CA ALA A 174 12.77 12.51 14.84
C ALA A 174 13.66 13.64 15.37
N GLY A 175 14.17 14.51 14.49
CA GLY A 175 14.97 15.67 14.86
C GLY A 175 14.16 16.85 15.43
N ASN A 176 12.83 16.82 15.32
CA ASN A 176 11.92 17.85 15.78
C ASN A 176 11.00 17.41 16.93
N VAL A 177 11.36 16.34 17.64
CA VAL A 177 10.59 15.90 18.81
C VAL A 177 10.53 17.03 19.84
N ASN A 178 9.34 17.25 20.42
CA ASN A 178 9.01 18.33 21.34
C ASN A 178 9.09 19.74 20.73
N THR A 179 9.10 19.86 19.41
CA THR A 179 9.08 21.15 18.71
C THR A 179 7.97 21.17 17.64
N ASN A 180 7.66 22.39 17.16
CA ASN A 180 6.66 22.55 16.11
C ASN A 180 7.25 22.23 14.73
N LEU A 181 6.63 21.30 14.02
CA LEU A 181 6.98 20.90 12.67
C LEU A 181 5.93 21.43 11.69
N GLY A 182 6.34 22.31 10.78
CA GLY A 182 5.46 22.91 9.78
C GLY A 182 5.17 21.98 8.60
N PHE A 183 3.99 22.10 8.01
CA PHE A 183 3.63 21.38 6.79
C PHE A 183 4.67 21.59 5.66
N ARG A 184 5.18 22.81 5.49
CA ARG A 184 6.17 23.12 4.45
C ARG A 184 7.47 22.34 4.64
N ASP A 185 7.92 22.17 5.89
CA ASP A 185 9.15 21.44 6.19
C ASP A 185 8.99 19.96 5.85
N VAL A 186 7.82 19.37 6.21
CA VAL A 186 7.47 17.99 5.83
C VAL A 186 7.39 17.86 4.31
N SER A 187 6.72 18.80 3.62
CA SER A 187 6.58 18.79 2.17
C SER A 187 7.95 18.86 1.47
N HIS A 188 8.86 19.71 1.93
CA HIS A 188 10.22 19.78 1.39
C HIS A 188 11.02 18.50 1.66
N ALA A 189 10.91 17.92 2.85
CA ALA A 189 11.56 16.64 3.15
C ALA A 189 11.02 15.51 2.27
N TYR A 190 9.72 15.53 2.03
CA TYR A 190 9.03 14.56 1.15
C TYR A 190 9.52 14.70 -0.29
N GLY A 191 9.62 15.93 -0.80
CA GLY A 191 10.18 16.20 -2.12
C GLY A 191 11.64 15.78 -2.28
N ARG A 192 12.47 15.97 -1.24
CA ARG A 192 13.87 15.49 -1.25
C ARG A 192 13.97 13.97 -1.24
N ALA A 193 13.06 13.30 -0.54
CA ALA A 193 13.08 11.85 -0.38
C ALA A 193 12.53 11.12 -1.62
N PHE A 194 11.45 11.63 -2.22
CA PHE A 194 10.62 10.91 -3.19
C PHE A 194 10.41 11.67 -4.51
N GLY A 195 11.07 12.81 -4.70
CA GLY A 195 10.91 13.65 -5.89
C GLY A 195 9.96 14.82 -5.66
N ASN A 196 10.16 15.90 -6.42
CA ASN A 196 9.41 17.15 -6.21
C ASN A 196 7.89 16.98 -6.37
N ASP A 197 7.45 16.11 -7.25
CA ASP A 197 6.03 15.84 -7.48
C ASP A 197 5.36 15.15 -6.28
N ALA A 198 6.14 14.53 -5.40
CA ALA A 198 5.65 13.88 -4.20
C ALA A 198 5.04 14.87 -3.20
N GLN A 199 5.43 16.14 -3.22
CA GLN A 199 5.05 17.17 -2.23
C GLN A 199 3.54 17.37 -2.06
N THR A 200 2.73 16.93 -3.01
CA THR A 200 1.26 17.05 -2.99
C THR A 200 0.55 15.69 -2.79
N ARG A 201 1.31 14.62 -2.58
CA ARG A 201 0.81 13.25 -2.52
C ARG A 201 0.84 12.64 -1.12
N PHE A 202 0.77 13.49 -0.11
CA PHE A 202 0.61 13.06 1.28
C PHE A 202 -0.35 13.97 2.05
N ILE A 203 -0.93 13.42 3.10
CA ILE A 203 -1.75 14.16 4.07
C ILE A 203 -1.00 14.14 5.39
N LEU A 204 -0.77 15.33 5.97
CA LEU A 204 -0.34 15.49 7.34
C LEU A 204 -1.58 15.68 8.20
N ASP A 205 -1.85 14.73 9.09
CA ASP A 205 -2.96 14.79 10.02
C ASP A 205 -2.48 15.25 11.41
N CYS A 206 -3.27 16.15 12.00
CA CYS A 206 -3.05 16.66 13.34
C CYS A 206 -4.36 16.64 14.13
N TYR A 207 -4.22 16.61 15.44
CA TYR A 207 -5.34 16.88 16.36
C TYR A 207 -5.01 18.03 17.32
N ARG A 208 -6.01 18.44 18.10
CA ARG A 208 -5.83 19.43 19.17
C ARG A 208 -5.96 18.75 20.53
N ASP A 209 -5.05 19.11 21.43
CA ASP A 209 -5.00 18.68 22.81
C ASP A 209 -4.54 19.86 23.67
N ASP A 210 -5.35 20.28 24.63
CA ASP A 210 -5.11 21.43 25.52
C ASP A 210 -4.57 22.67 24.79
N GLY A 211 -5.17 23.01 23.64
CA GLY A 211 -4.75 24.15 22.82
C GLY A 211 -3.52 23.89 21.92
N ARG A 212 -2.76 22.84 22.18
CA ARG A 212 -1.66 22.39 21.33
C ARG A 212 -2.20 21.76 20.05
N ARG A 213 -1.50 21.90 18.93
CA ARG A 213 -1.71 21.08 17.74
C ARG A 213 -0.60 20.07 17.66
N ILE A 214 -0.97 18.80 17.56
CA ILE A 214 -0.04 17.68 17.61
C ILE A 214 -0.12 16.94 16.27
N VAL A 215 1.03 16.70 15.63
CA VAL A 215 1.17 15.85 14.44
C VAL A 215 1.06 14.40 14.88
N HIS A 216 0.13 13.66 14.27
CA HIS A 216 -0.05 12.27 14.69
C HIS A 216 0.02 11.24 13.58
N GLU A 217 -0.28 11.62 12.33
CA GLU A 217 -0.33 10.66 11.23
C GLU A 217 0.12 11.27 9.91
N LEU A 218 0.82 10.50 9.09
CA LEU A 218 1.04 10.74 7.67
C LEU A 218 0.26 9.70 6.88
N LYS A 219 -0.43 10.12 5.81
CA LYS A 219 -1.05 9.23 4.83
C LYS A 219 -0.44 9.51 3.46
N LEU A 220 0.23 8.53 2.91
CA LEU A 220 0.91 8.62 1.64
C LEU A 220 -0.02 8.10 0.55
N SER A 221 -0.31 8.92 -0.46
CA SER A 221 -1.02 8.49 -1.66
C SER A 221 -0.03 7.77 -2.57
N ILE A 222 -0.33 6.52 -2.87
CA ILE A 222 0.50 5.65 -3.71
C ILE A 222 -0.38 4.92 -4.71
N SER A 223 0.13 4.67 -5.91
CA SER A 223 -0.57 3.96 -6.98
C SER A 223 0.37 3.01 -7.70
N GLY A 224 -0.12 1.84 -8.07
CA GLY A 224 0.62 0.87 -8.87
C GLY A 224 0.48 -0.57 -8.40
N ASP A 225 1.29 -1.45 -8.97
CA ASP A 225 1.35 -2.85 -8.58
C ASP A 225 2.24 -3.02 -7.34
N LEU A 226 1.67 -3.63 -6.31
CA LEU A 226 2.37 -3.99 -5.08
C LEU A 226 2.97 -5.41 -5.23
N GLY A 227 4.01 -5.50 -6.06
CA GLY A 227 4.78 -6.73 -6.29
C GLY A 227 5.61 -7.20 -5.10
N GLU A 228 6.57 -8.10 -5.36
CA GLU A 228 7.51 -8.58 -4.33
C GLU A 228 8.58 -7.54 -3.98
N THR A 229 8.94 -6.69 -4.93
CA THR A 229 9.86 -5.56 -4.74
C THR A 229 9.17 -4.29 -5.16
N THR A 230 8.86 -3.44 -4.20
CA THR A 230 8.07 -2.24 -4.41
C THR A 230 8.91 -1.01 -4.06
N ASP A 231 9.12 -0.12 -5.02
CA ASP A 231 9.81 1.15 -4.77
C ASP A 231 8.80 2.22 -4.37
N LEU A 232 8.90 2.70 -3.14
CA LEU A 232 7.97 3.69 -2.58
C LEU A 232 7.98 5.00 -3.37
N ALA A 233 9.15 5.44 -3.87
CA ALA A 233 9.22 6.69 -4.65
C ALA A 233 8.44 6.57 -5.97
N THR A 234 8.57 5.45 -6.66
CA THR A 234 7.81 5.16 -7.88
C THR A 234 6.30 5.13 -7.60
N LEU A 235 5.86 4.45 -6.55
CA LEU A 235 4.45 4.39 -6.18
C LEU A 235 3.89 5.76 -5.81
N ILE A 236 4.64 6.58 -5.07
CA ILE A 236 4.21 7.94 -4.73
C ILE A 236 4.11 8.80 -5.99
N SER A 237 5.06 8.68 -6.92
CA SER A 237 5.04 9.48 -8.16
C SER A 237 3.82 9.19 -9.03
N ALA A 238 3.27 7.97 -8.94
CA ALA A 238 2.05 7.55 -9.62
C ALA A 238 0.77 7.84 -8.81
N GLY A 239 0.89 8.14 -7.53
CA GLY A 239 -0.25 8.39 -6.64
C GLY A 239 -0.98 9.70 -6.94
N ASP A 240 -2.22 9.79 -6.51
CA ASP A 240 -3.04 10.99 -6.67
C ASP A 240 -2.58 12.16 -5.81
N VAL A 241 -2.83 13.37 -6.29
CA VAL A 241 -2.77 14.57 -5.45
C VAL A 241 -3.88 14.50 -4.40
N VAL A 242 -3.52 14.59 -3.13
CA VAL A 242 -4.45 14.40 -2.02
C VAL A 242 -4.90 15.72 -1.40
N GLY A 243 -5.95 15.64 -0.59
CA GLY A 243 -6.65 16.76 -0.01
C GLY A 243 -5.89 17.54 1.08
N LYS A 244 -6.66 18.24 1.92
CA LYS A 244 -6.09 19.17 2.90
C LYS A 244 -5.28 18.47 3.98
N SER A 245 -4.07 18.98 4.21
CA SER A 245 -3.24 18.70 5.37
C SER A 245 -3.45 19.75 6.47
N CYS A 246 -3.09 19.41 7.71
CA CYS A 246 -2.97 20.42 8.75
C CYS A 246 -1.72 21.31 8.49
N PRO A 247 -1.66 22.52 9.05
CA PRO A 247 -0.54 23.43 8.80
C PRO A 247 0.75 23.02 9.54
N GLY A 248 0.72 21.94 10.32
CA GLY A 248 1.81 21.50 11.20
C GLY A 248 1.39 21.50 12.66
N GLY A 249 2.27 21.02 13.52
CA GLY A 249 2.05 20.91 14.96
C GLY A 249 3.29 20.38 15.68
N ILE A 250 3.16 20.16 16.96
CA ILE A 250 4.22 19.56 17.78
C ILE A 250 4.41 18.10 17.40
N VAL A 251 5.65 17.69 17.23
CA VAL A 251 6.03 16.28 17.16
C VAL A 251 6.13 15.79 18.62
N ASP A 252 5.17 15.01 19.03
CA ASP A 252 4.99 14.64 20.43
C ASP A 252 6.12 13.78 20.96
N PRO A 253 6.67 14.06 22.16
CA PRO A 253 7.67 13.22 22.80
C PRO A 253 7.01 12.00 23.47
N VAL A 254 7.84 11.08 23.95
CA VAL A 254 7.41 9.94 24.77
C VAL A 254 6.93 10.39 26.14
N GLY A 255 5.82 9.85 26.59
CA GLY A 255 5.17 10.19 27.84
C GLY A 255 3.93 11.07 27.63
N LEU A 256 3.17 11.29 28.69
CA LEU A 256 2.02 12.20 28.68
C LEU A 256 2.50 13.63 28.94
N GLN A 257 1.95 14.62 28.24
CA GLN A 257 2.33 16.03 28.34
C GLN A 257 1.21 16.89 28.92
#